data_d3e0c9385d4fbdd4a3efa3d8d6ff81aa
#
_entry.id   d3e0c9385d4fbdd4a3efa3d8d6ff81aa
#
_cell.length_a   1.000
_cell.length_b   1.000
_cell.length_c   1.000
_cell.angle_alpha   90.00
_cell.angle_beta   90.00
_cell.angle_gamma   90.00
#
_symmetry.space_group_name_H-M   'P 1'
#
loop_
_entity.id
_entity.type
_entity.pdbx_description
1 polymer ?
#
loop_
_entity_poly.entity_id
_entity_poly.type
_entity_poly.pdbx_seq_one_letter_code
_entity_poly.pdbx_strand_id
1 'polypeptide(L)'
;MLFSLLVIFSMALSACGGAAATEAPASTEAPAATEAPASTEAPAATEAPVGEPVEVTFWHAYGTGSAEEVALTSLLEKAATDLPQYKINVLQVPFNDIFNKYRTDVAAGGGPDMFIAPNDDLGNDARASLIADITDLAAGKLEGVNQLGIDGMTLDGKLYGIPESLKAVAFWYNKSLLPTPPATTDELKALMESGQEVAFSFGCYHHYGFFDAFGGEIFDDNRTVVADQGTGVTDAVSYLNDLYQISKTNGWTKNDADGLAPFTEGRAVAITNGNWALGDYKNALGDDLAVAPLPAGPAGPATPMLGVDGFYFNPNSTNQEAALDVALYLTNAESQTIMMNEAGHVPVRTDVTITDPLIQGLVDAFNTGATIRPQVAELGKYWTNFCGTDQVFEAGTPAEEWVKTATEAANK
;
A
#
# COMPACT_ATOMS: atom_id res chain seq x y z
N MET A 1 -48.42 24.30 10.08
CA MET A 1 -48.51 25.51 9.24
C MET A 1 -47.46 25.33 8.18
N LEU A 2 -47.81 24.74 7.05
CA LEU A 2 -48.32 25.29 5.79
C LEU A 2 -47.48 26.46 5.29
N PHE A 3 -46.72 26.28 4.20
CA PHE A 3 -47.09 26.73 2.88
C PHE A 3 -46.14 26.14 1.81
N SER A 4 -46.76 25.39 0.91
CA SER A 4 -46.24 25.03 -0.42
C SER A 4 -46.27 26.22 -1.35
N LEU A 5 -45.35 26.33 -2.30
CA LEU A 5 -45.62 27.01 -3.55
C LEU A 5 -44.93 26.31 -4.73
N LEU A 6 -45.77 25.72 -5.54
CA LEU A 6 -45.54 25.15 -6.86
C LEU A 6 -45.65 26.30 -7.87
N VAL A 7 -44.69 26.43 -8.80
CA VAL A 7 -44.94 27.24 -10.02
C VAL A 7 -44.52 26.42 -11.24
N ILE A 8 -45.54 26.01 -11.96
CA ILE A 8 -45.50 25.49 -13.33
C ILE A 8 -45.63 26.68 -14.26
N PHE A 9 -44.84 26.80 -15.29
CA PHE A 9 -45.21 27.60 -16.46
C PHE A 9 -44.83 26.93 -17.76
N SER A 10 -45.81 26.89 -18.64
CA SER A 10 -45.93 26.13 -19.90
C SER A 10 -45.55 26.96 -21.13
N MET A 11 -45.12 26.25 -22.15
CA MET A 11 -45.35 26.44 -23.61
C MET A 11 -45.34 27.83 -24.26
N ALA A 12 -44.66 27.89 -25.40
CA ALA A 12 -45.27 28.36 -26.66
C ALA A 12 -44.45 27.93 -27.88
N LEU A 13 -45.13 27.24 -28.78
CA LEU A 13 -44.75 27.03 -30.17
C LEU A 13 -44.81 28.35 -30.95
N SER A 14 -44.02 28.53 -31.98
CA SER A 14 -44.39 29.27 -33.18
C SER A 14 -43.72 28.75 -34.43
N ALA A 15 -44.54 28.42 -35.40
CA ALA A 15 -44.23 27.93 -36.72
C ALA A 15 -44.19 29.09 -37.73
N CYS A 16 -43.76 28.75 -38.94
CA CYS A 16 -44.04 29.32 -40.27
C CYS A 16 -43.01 30.22 -40.91
N GLY A 17 -42.73 29.84 -42.15
CA GLY A 17 -42.31 30.68 -43.24
C GLY A 17 -41.51 29.96 -44.31
N GLY A 18 -42.22 29.46 -45.31
CA GLY A 18 -41.77 28.83 -46.52
C GLY A 18 -41.36 29.83 -47.61
N ALA A 19 -40.57 29.35 -48.57
CA ALA A 19 -40.42 29.94 -49.89
C ALA A 19 -40.11 28.86 -50.96
N ALA A 20 -40.62 29.08 -52.12
CA ALA A 20 -40.98 28.24 -53.23
C ALA A 20 -39.84 27.61 -54.02
N ALA A 21 -40.22 26.59 -54.75
CA ALA A 21 -39.53 25.77 -55.75
C ALA A 21 -39.04 26.54 -57.00
N THR A 22 -37.93 26.05 -57.55
CA THR A 22 -37.60 26.23 -58.96
C THR A 22 -37.20 24.88 -59.52
N GLU A 23 -37.98 24.44 -60.59
CA GLU A 23 -37.73 23.23 -61.35
C GLU A 23 -36.46 23.37 -62.20
N ALA A 24 -35.71 22.30 -62.39
CA ALA A 24 -34.70 22.11 -63.40
C ALA A 24 -34.83 20.71 -64.01
N PRO A 25 -34.43 20.50 -65.28
CA PRO A 25 -35.06 19.55 -66.20
C PRO A 25 -34.51 18.12 -66.09
N ALA A 26 -35.34 17.20 -66.61
CA ALA A 26 -35.14 15.75 -66.72
C ALA A 26 -33.81 15.34 -67.34
N SER A 27 -33.08 14.42 -66.70
CA SER A 27 -31.93 13.70 -67.23
C SER A 27 -32.33 12.24 -67.49
N THR A 28 -31.91 11.76 -68.62
CA THR A 28 -32.11 10.49 -69.31
C THR A 28 -31.78 9.25 -68.45
N GLU A 29 -32.65 8.22 -68.64
CA GLU A 29 -32.46 6.87 -68.08
C GLU A 29 -31.14 6.24 -68.52
N ALA A 30 -30.41 5.68 -67.57
CA ALA A 30 -29.30 4.76 -67.78
C ALA A 30 -29.75 3.31 -67.42
N PRO A 31 -29.22 2.30 -68.12
CA PRO A 31 -29.74 0.93 -68.07
C PRO A 31 -29.52 0.25 -66.70
N ALA A 32 -30.48 -0.63 -66.37
CA ALA A 32 -30.53 -1.42 -65.13
C ALA A 32 -29.23 -2.20 -64.86
N ALA A 33 -28.64 -1.98 -63.70
CA ALA A 33 -27.55 -2.80 -63.16
C ALA A 33 -28.16 -4.11 -62.60
N THR A 34 -27.56 -5.21 -63.01
CA THR A 34 -27.84 -6.58 -62.57
C THR A 34 -27.65 -6.68 -61.05
N GLU A 35 -28.64 -7.20 -60.34
CA GLU A 35 -28.56 -7.49 -58.90
C GLU A 35 -27.38 -8.41 -58.61
N ALA A 36 -26.51 -7.99 -57.68
CA ALA A 36 -25.49 -8.83 -57.06
C ALA A 36 -26.17 -9.85 -56.12
N PRO A 37 -25.66 -11.09 -56.04
CA PRO A 37 -26.24 -12.08 -55.15
C PRO A 37 -26.14 -11.63 -53.68
N ALA A 38 -27.23 -11.82 -52.92
CA ALA A 38 -27.36 -11.52 -51.51
C ALA A 38 -26.19 -12.14 -50.71
N SER A 39 -25.49 -11.27 -49.97
CA SER A 39 -24.50 -11.72 -48.99
C SER A 39 -25.19 -12.61 -47.99
N THR A 40 -24.76 -13.88 -47.92
CA THR A 40 -25.17 -14.83 -46.89
C THR A 40 -24.63 -14.28 -45.57
N GLU A 41 -25.50 -13.93 -44.61
CA GLU A 41 -25.14 -13.62 -43.27
C GLU A 41 -24.27 -14.75 -42.70
N ALA A 42 -23.07 -14.40 -42.22
CA ALA A 42 -22.24 -15.33 -41.45
C ALA A 42 -23.03 -15.77 -40.22
N PRO A 43 -23.02 -17.07 -39.87
CA PRO A 43 -23.71 -17.52 -38.67
C PRO A 43 -23.14 -16.74 -37.47
N ALA A 44 -24.06 -16.16 -36.67
CA ALA A 44 -23.72 -15.54 -35.41
C ALA A 44 -22.82 -16.52 -34.63
N ALA A 45 -21.67 -16.06 -34.15
CA ALA A 45 -20.81 -16.83 -33.26
C ALA A 45 -21.68 -17.26 -32.09
N THR A 46 -21.90 -18.55 -31.95
CA THR A 46 -22.55 -19.13 -30.79
C THR A 46 -21.59 -18.87 -29.62
N GLU A 47 -21.96 -17.99 -28.70
CA GLU A 47 -21.24 -17.86 -27.43
C GLU A 47 -21.15 -19.25 -26.81
N ALA A 48 -19.93 -19.69 -26.49
CA ALA A 48 -19.72 -20.94 -25.76
C ALA A 48 -20.50 -20.84 -24.44
N PRO A 49 -21.11 -21.92 -23.96
CA PRO A 49 -21.82 -21.89 -22.68
C PRO A 49 -20.83 -21.44 -21.60
N VAL A 50 -21.08 -20.29 -21.00
CA VAL A 50 -20.32 -19.77 -19.88
C VAL A 50 -20.57 -20.78 -18.75
N GLY A 51 -19.54 -21.57 -18.40
CA GLY A 51 -19.56 -22.44 -17.23
C GLY A 51 -19.82 -21.62 -15.96
N GLU A 52 -20.16 -22.29 -14.85
CA GLU A 52 -20.26 -21.56 -13.57
C GLU A 52 -18.92 -20.85 -13.28
N PRO A 53 -18.96 -19.59 -12.81
CA PRO A 53 -17.75 -18.85 -12.50
C PRO A 53 -16.86 -19.59 -11.50
N VAL A 54 -15.54 -19.57 -11.72
CA VAL A 54 -14.58 -20.12 -10.76
C VAL A 54 -14.57 -19.23 -9.52
N GLU A 55 -14.80 -19.80 -8.36
CA GLU A 55 -14.72 -19.06 -7.09
C GLU A 55 -13.26 -18.86 -6.70
N VAL A 56 -12.87 -17.62 -6.45
CA VAL A 56 -11.55 -17.22 -5.93
C VAL A 56 -11.74 -16.59 -4.56
N THR A 57 -11.13 -17.16 -3.54
CA THR A 57 -11.14 -16.62 -2.17
C THR A 57 -9.94 -15.72 -1.95
N PHE A 58 -10.20 -14.49 -1.52
CA PHE A 58 -9.20 -13.44 -1.33
C PHE A 58 -9.29 -12.82 0.07
N TRP A 59 -8.15 -12.71 0.78
CA TRP A 59 -8.08 -12.00 2.05
C TRP A 59 -7.23 -10.75 1.95
N HIS A 60 -7.64 -9.68 2.65
CA HIS A 60 -6.86 -8.46 2.78
C HIS A 60 -6.83 -7.95 4.23
N ALA A 61 -5.81 -7.14 4.55
CA ALA A 61 -5.61 -6.58 5.88
C ALA A 61 -5.87 -5.06 5.96
N TYR A 62 -6.40 -4.45 4.91
CA TYR A 62 -6.70 -3.02 4.91
C TYR A 62 -7.73 -2.70 5.99
N GLY A 63 -7.49 -1.60 6.72
CA GLY A 63 -8.34 -1.20 7.83
C GLY A 63 -9.78 -0.90 7.40
N THR A 64 -10.76 -1.38 8.17
CA THR A 64 -12.18 -1.17 7.85
C THR A 64 -12.50 0.32 7.73
N GLY A 65 -13.01 0.74 6.57
CA GLY A 65 -13.35 2.13 6.25
C GLY A 65 -12.15 3.01 5.89
N SER A 66 -10.94 2.45 5.81
CA SER A 66 -9.77 3.19 5.34
C SER A 66 -9.85 3.50 3.84
N ALA A 67 -9.06 4.46 3.39
CA ALA A 67 -8.95 4.79 1.97
C ALA A 67 -8.48 3.58 1.14
N GLU A 68 -7.63 2.71 1.69
CA GLU A 68 -7.19 1.47 1.06
C GLU A 68 -8.35 0.48 0.84
N GLU A 69 -9.20 0.26 1.86
CA GLU A 69 -10.35 -0.65 1.75
C GLU A 69 -11.39 -0.10 0.76
N VAL A 70 -11.64 1.21 0.77
CA VAL A 70 -12.58 1.86 -0.15
C VAL A 70 -12.09 1.71 -1.60
N ALA A 71 -10.81 2.00 -1.88
CA ALA A 71 -10.22 1.85 -3.20
C ALA A 71 -10.22 0.39 -3.69
N LEU A 72 -9.86 -0.56 -2.82
CA LEU A 72 -9.92 -1.99 -3.13
C LEU A 72 -11.35 -2.44 -3.44
N THR A 73 -12.35 -1.97 -2.69
CA THR A 73 -13.76 -2.31 -2.93
C THR A 73 -14.20 -1.86 -4.32
N SER A 74 -13.85 -0.63 -4.71
CA SER A 74 -14.12 -0.09 -6.05
C SER A 74 -13.47 -0.93 -7.15
N LEU A 75 -12.21 -1.36 -6.95
CA LEU A 75 -11.51 -2.25 -7.89
C LEU A 75 -12.14 -3.63 -7.99
N LEU A 76 -12.64 -4.19 -6.89
CA LEU A 76 -13.31 -5.50 -6.88
C LEU A 76 -14.66 -5.46 -7.59
N GLU A 77 -15.43 -4.36 -7.46
CA GLU A 77 -16.65 -4.14 -8.23
C GLU A 77 -16.37 -4.06 -9.73
N LYS A 78 -15.29 -3.39 -10.11
CA LYS A 78 -14.82 -3.34 -11.50
C LYS A 78 -14.36 -4.72 -11.98
N ALA A 79 -13.57 -5.43 -11.18
CA ALA A 79 -13.12 -6.80 -11.48
C ALA A 79 -14.30 -7.76 -11.69
N ALA A 80 -15.36 -7.67 -10.90
CA ALA A 80 -16.55 -8.49 -11.08
C ALA A 80 -17.24 -8.26 -12.44
N THR A 81 -17.07 -7.09 -13.04
CA THR A 81 -17.59 -6.76 -14.37
C THR A 81 -16.67 -7.22 -15.48
N ASP A 82 -15.36 -6.99 -15.31
CA ASP A 82 -14.35 -7.21 -16.37
C ASP A 82 -13.88 -8.68 -16.42
N LEU A 83 -14.02 -9.43 -15.32
CA LEU A 83 -13.64 -10.83 -15.18
C LEU A 83 -14.86 -11.71 -14.79
N PRO A 84 -15.93 -11.75 -15.62
CA PRO A 84 -17.17 -12.46 -15.29
C PRO A 84 -16.99 -13.98 -15.13
N GLN A 85 -15.87 -14.56 -15.56
CA GLN A 85 -15.52 -15.96 -15.36
C GLN A 85 -15.05 -16.27 -13.93
N TYR A 86 -14.82 -15.25 -13.09
CA TYR A 86 -14.42 -15.39 -11.70
C TYR A 86 -15.47 -14.81 -10.76
N LYS A 87 -15.69 -15.48 -9.63
CA LYS A 87 -16.45 -14.96 -8.49
C LYS A 87 -15.47 -14.75 -7.33
N ILE A 88 -15.13 -13.52 -7.04
CA ILE A 88 -14.16 -13.17 -5.99
C ILE A 88 -14.89 -13.08 -4.65
N ASN A 89 -14.57 -13.99 -3.72
CA ASN A 89 -15.09 -13.99 -2.35
C ASN A 89 -14.04 -13.36 -1.42
N VAL A 90 -14.35 -12.20 -0.85
CA VAL A 90 -13.41 -11.38 -0.10
C VAL A 90 -13.65 -11.49 1.39
N LEU A 91 -12.57 -11.58 2.18
CA LEU A 91 -12.59 -11.50 3.63
C LEU A 91 -11.56 -10.47 4.11
N GLN A 92 -12.03 -9.44 4.81
CA GLN A 92 -11.17 -8.55 5.58
C GLN A 92 -10.74 -9.26 6.86
N VAL A 93 -9.43 -9.28 7.13
CA VAL A 93 -8.83 -9.82 8.36
C VAL A 93 -7.95 -8.72 8.96
N PRO A 94 -8.09 -8.36 10.25
CA PRO A 94 -7.25 -7.34 10.87
C PRO A 94 -5.75 -7.63 10.66
N PHE A 95 -4.96 -6.57 10.43
CA PHE A 95 -3.52 -6.70 10.14
C PHE A 95 -2.76 -7.56 11.14
N ASN A 96 -3.04 -7.39 12.43
CA ASN A 96 -2.39 -8.15 13.50
C ASN A 96 -2.74 -9.65 13.51
N ASP A 97 -3.78 -10.05 12.80
CA ASP A 97 -4.29 -11.42 12.79
C ASP A 97 -4.03 -12.15 11.46
N ILE A 98 -3.88 -11.42 10.34
CA ILE A 98 -3.90 -12.01 8.99
C ILE A 98 -2.80 -13.06 8.79
N PHE A 99 -1.58 -12.78 9.22
CA PHE A 99 -0.46 -13.71 9.05
C PHE A 99 -0.67 -14.99 9.85
N ASN A 100 -1.06 -14.87 11.12
CA ASN A 100 -1.27 -16.02 11.99
C ASN A 100 -2.47 -16.85 11.55
N LYS A 101 -3.57 -16.18 11.13
CA LYS A 101 -4.73 -16.85 10.59
C LYS A 101 -4.40 -17.60 9.31
N TYR A 102 -3.71 -16.93 8.37
CA TYR A 102 -3.30 -17.53 7.10
C TYR A 102 -2.44 -18.77 7.32
N ARG A 103 -1.39 -18.67 8.12
CA ARG A 103 -0.48 -19.78 8.45
C ARG A 103 -1.21 -20.97 9.06
N THR A 104 -2.12 -20.69 10.00
CA THR A 104 -2.90 -21.73 10.68
C THR A 104 -3.81 -22.45 9.71
N ASP A 105 -4.54 -21.72 8.89
CA ASP A 105 -5.52 -22.29 7.96
C ASP A 105 -4.82 -23.05 6.83
N VAL A 106 -3.74 -22.50 6.26
CA VAL A 106 -2.97 -23.17 5.19
C VAL A 106 -2.26 -24.42 5.71
N ALA A 107 -1.68 -24.39 6.90
CA ALA A 107 -1.07 -25.58 7.50
C ALA A 107 -2.09 -26.70 7.76
N ALA A 108 -3.37 -26.36 7.95
CA ALA A 108 -4.47 -27.32 8.07
C ALA A 108 -5.04 -27.78 6.71
N GLY A 109 -4.49 -27.30 5.60
CA GLY A 109 -4.94 -27.64 4.23
C GLY A 109 -6.11 -26.77 3.73
N GLY A 110 -6.45 -25.68 4.43
CA GLY A 110 -7.48 -24.71 4.06
C GLY A 110 -6.86 -23.35 3.69
N GLY A 111 -7.56 -22.29 4.06
CA GLY A 111 -7.15 -20.89 3.79
C GLY A 111 -7.71 -20.35 2.48
N PRO A 112 -7.40 -19.05 2.15
CA PRO A 112 -7.82 -18.44 0.91
C PRO A 112 -7.00 -18.95 -0.27
N ASP A 113 -7.42 -18.69 -1.51
CA ASP A 113 -6.60 -18.93 -2.70
C ASP A 113 -5.43 -17.95 -2.77
N MET A 114 -5.69 -16.70 -2.37
CA MET A 114 -4.67 -15.64 -2.26
C MET A 114 -4.96 -14.66 -1.13
N PHE A 115 -3.92 -13.96 -0.68
CA PHE A 115 -4.08 -12.82 0.22
C PHE A 115 -3.10 -11.71 -0.12
N ILE A 116 -3.43 -10.45 0.22
CA ILE A 116 -2.51 -9.32 0.09
C ILE A 116 -1.97 -8.92 1.46
N ALA A 117 -0.66 -8.77 1.52
CA ALA A 117 0.05 -8.32 2.72
C ALA A 117 1.44 -7.76 2.35
N PRO A 118 2.08 -7.00 3.25
CA PRO A 118 3.48 -6.62 3.09
C PRO A 118 4.40 -7.84 3.18
N ASN A 119 5.61 -7.68 2.64
CA ASN A 119 6.62 -8.73 2.59
C ASN A 119 7.38 -8.94 3.91
N ASP A 120 6.73 -8.70 5.06
CA ASP A 120 7.30 -8.76 6.41
C ASP A 120 7.83 -10.15 6.76
N ASP A 121 7.08 -11.16 6.39
CA ASP A 121 7.32 -12.55 6.76
C ASP A 121 7.56 -13.49 5.57
N LEU A 122 7.76 -12.92 4.37
CA LEU A 122 7.96 -13.70 3.14
C LEU A 122 9.01 -14.79 3.33
N GLY A 123 10.14 -14.47 3.95
CA GLY A 123 11.23 -15.43 4.17
C GLY A 123 10.83 -16.61 5.04
N ASN A 124 10.09 -16.36 6.13
CA ASN A 124 9.60 -17.41 7.03
C ASN A 124 8.53 -18.28 6.36
N ASP A 125 7.58 -17.65 5.69
CA ASP A 125 6.45 -18.34 5.07
C ASP A 125 6.88 -19.16 3.85
N ALA A 126 7.85 -18.67 3.06
CA ALA A 126 8.46 -19.41 1.96
C ALA A 126 9.21 -20.66 2.45
N ARG A 127 10.05 -20.53 3.50
CA ARG A 127 10.76 -21.68 4.09
C ARG A 127 9.82 -22.71 4.71
N ALA A 128 8.72 -22.27 5.28
CA ALA A 128 7.69 -23.14 5.83
C ALA A 128 6.78 -23.75 4.76
N SER A 129 6.97 -23.40 3.48
CA SER A 129 6.10 -23.80 2.36
C SER A 129 4.62 -23.41 2.57
N LEU A 130 4.39 -22.28 3.21
CA LEU A 130 3.05 -21.72 3.47
C LEU A 130 2.59 -20.77 2.37
N ILE A 131 3.51 -20.28 1.52
CA ILE A 131 3.22 -19.53 0.31
C ILE A 131 3.80 -20.25 -0.91
N ALA A 132 3.09 -20.18 -2.04
CA ALA A 132 3.47 -20.88 -3.25
C ALA A 132 4.65 -20.18 -3.95
N ASP A 133 5.61 -20.97 -4.45
CA ASP A 133 6.56 -20.53 -5.48
C ASP A 133 5.80 -20.38 -6.80
N ILE A 134 5.65 -19.14 -7.27
CA ILE A 134 4.91 -18.80 -8.49
C ILE A 134 5.82 -18.45 -9.66
N THR A 135 7.11 -18.76 -9.59
CA THR A 135 8.11 -18.40 -10.60
C THR A 135 7.67 -18.81 -12.01
N ASP A 136 7.29 -20.07 -12.16
CA ASP A 136 6.85 -20.59 -13.47
C ASP A 136 5.45 -20.09 -13.85
N LEU A 137 4.55 -19.97 -12.88
CA LEU A 137 3.17 -19.53 -13.08
C LEU A 137 3.09 -18.07 -13.55
N ALA A 138 3.97 -17.19 -13.01
CA ALA A 138 4.04 -15.78 -13.34
C ALA A 138 5.04 -15.46 -14.48
N ALA A 139 5.69 -16.49 -15.06
CA ALA A 139 6.71 -16.27 -16.09
C ALA A 139 6.16 -15.46 -17.27
N GLY A 140 6.84 -14.34 -17.59
CA GLY A 140 6.47 -13.42 -18.68
C GLY A 140 5.24 -12.55 -18.40
N LYS A 141 4.66 -12.57 -17.20
CA LYS A 141 3.43 -11.81 -16.86
C LYS A 141 3.70 -10.51 -16.09
N LEU A 142 4.95 -10.23 -15.71
CA LEU A 142 5.35 -9.04 -14.92
C LEU A 142 5.96 -7.92 -15.79
N GLU A 143 5.63 -7.85 -17.07
CA GLU A 143 6.06 -6.75 -17.92
C GLU A 143 5.53 -5.41 -17.38
N GLY A 144 6.41 -4.42 -17.30
CA GLY A 144 6.07 -3.09 -16.76
C GLY A 144 6.18 -2.98 -15.24
N VAL A 145 6.43 -4.06 -14.50
CA VAL A 145 6.75 -4.00 -13.06
C VAL A 145 8.22 -3.65 -12.88
N ASN A 146 8.53 -2.69 -11.98
CA ASN A 146 9.92 -2.32 -11.68
C ASN A 146 10.65 -3.43 -10.90
N GLN A 147 11.97 -3.45 -11.04
CA GLN A 147 12.81 -4.49 -10.43
C GLN A 147 12.69 -4.49 -8.89
N LEU A 148 12.52 -3.32 -8.27
CA LEU A 148 12.40 -3.19 -6.82
C LEU A 148 11.16 -3.93 -6.27
N GLY A 149 10.02 -3.83 -6.97
CA GLY A 149 8.82 -4.60 -6.63
C GLY A 149 9.04 -6.10 -6.77
N ILE A 150 9.69 -6.53 -7.86
CA ILE A 150 10.01 -7.96 -8.11
C ILE A 150 10.98 -8.48 -7.03
N ASP A 151 12.03 -7.73 -6.73
CA ASP A 151 13.02 -8.12 -5.71
C ASP A 151 12.37 -8.24 -4.33
N GLY A 152 11.41 -7.35 -4.01
CA GLY A 152 10.66 -7.39 -2.76
C GLY A 152 9.77 -8.62 -2.60
N MET A 153 9.42 -9.31 -3.70
CA MET A 153 8.64 -10.55 -3.69
C MET A 153 9.47 -11.80 -3.99
N THR A 154 10.80 -11.65 -4.08
CA THR A 154 11.73 -12.72 -4.47
C THR A 154 12.60 -13.14 -3.28
N LEU A 155 12.72 -14.45 -3.05
CA LEU A 155 13.63 -15.05 -2.09
C LEU A 155 14.42 -16.19 -2.75
N ASP A 156 15.75 -16.18 -2.62
CA ASP A 156 16.63 -17.22 -3.15
C ASP A 156 16.37 -17.53 -4.66
N GLY A 157 16.07 -16.49 -5.44
CA GLY A 157 15.80 -16.56 -6.89
C GLY A 157 14.41 -17.06 -7.28
N LYS A 158 13.51 -17.22 -6.32
CA LYS A 158 12.12 -17.65 -6.51
C LYS A 158 11.14 -16.54 -6.20
N LEU A 159 10.13 -16.39 -7.05
CA LEU A 159 9.06 -15.43 -6.88
C LEU A 159 7.92 -16.01 -6.04
N TYR A 160 7.50 -15.29 -5.01
CA TYR A 160 6.46 -15.74 -4.08
C TYR A 160 5.21 -14.86 -4.06
N GLY A 161 5.19 -13.76 -4.79
CA GLY A 161 4.01 -12.88 -4.86
C GLY A 161 4.02 -11.97 -6.06
N ILE A 162 2.85 -11.42 -6.40
CA ILE A 162 2.68 -10.37 -7.39
C ILE A 162 2.75 -9.04 -6.66
N PRO A 163 3.77 -8.19 -6.94
CA PRO A 163 3.93 -6.92 -6.22
C PRO A 163 2.83 -5.93 -6.59
N GLU A 164 2.34 -5.19 -5.61
CA GLU A 164 1.27 -4.21 -5.76
C GLU A 164 1.79 -2.78 -5.56
N SER A 165 2.47 -2.50 -4.43
CA SER A 165 2.94 -1.16 -4.12
C SER A 165 4.20 -1.16 -3.26
N LEU A 166 4.91 -0.01 -3.24
CA LEU A 166 6.00 0.26 -2.31
C LEU A 166 5.45 0.95 -1.07
N LYS A 167 5.96 0.55 0.09
CA LYS A 167 5.58 1.13 1.39
C LYS A 167 6.78 1.42 2.26
N ALA A 168 6.82 2.62 2.84
CA ALA A 168 7.79 3.00 3.87
C ALA A 168 7.22 4.09 4.77
N VAL A 169 7.86 4.26 5.93
CA VAL A 169 7.57 5.34 6.86
C VAL A 169 8.17 6.64 6.35
N ALA A 170 7.41 7.74 6.50
CA ALA A 170 7.86 9.09 6.21
C ALA A 170 7.41 10.05 7.32
N PHE A 171 7.90 11.28 7.28
CA PHE A 171 7.47 12.36 8.16
C PHE A 171 6.38 13.18 7.48
N TRP A 172 5.12 12.98 7.91
CA TRP A 172 3.97 13.73 7.42
C TRP A 172 3.71 14.93 8.32
N TYR A 173 3.38 16.07 7.74
CA TYR A 173 3.15 17.27 8.54
C TYR A 173 2.10 18.20 7.93
N ASN A 174 1.45 18.97 8.80
CA ASN A 174 0.56 20.05 8.41
C ASN A 174 1.38 21.32 8.21
N LYS A 175 1.60 21.74 6.94
CA LYS A 175 2.44 22.90 6.61
C LYS A 175 1.88 24.24 7.07
N SER A 176 0.58 24.31 7.41
CA SER A 176 0.00 25.53 8.00
C SER A 176 0.33 25.65 9.49
N LEU A 177 0.59 24.54 10.19
CA LEU A 177 0.98 24.50 11.60
C LEU A 177 2.50 24.40 11.78
N LEU A 178 3.18 23.70 10.87
CA LEU A 178 4.62 23.46 10.86
C LEU A 178 5.16 23.79 9.45
N PRO A 179 5.47 25.08 9.16
CA PRO A 179 5.90 25.50 7.82
C PRO A 179 7.22 24.87 7.34
N THR A 180 8.07 24.44 8.27
CA THR A 180 9.35 23.78 7.98
C THR A 180 9.46 22.53 8.86
N PRO A 181 9.53 21.32 8.27
CA PRO A 181 9.70 20.10 9.05
C PRO A 181 11.12 20.02 9.63
N PRO A 182 11.33 19.32 10.75
CA PRO A 182 12.64 19.07 11.30
C PRO A 182 13.50 18.26 10.35
N ALA A 183 14.71 18.73 10.04
CA ALA A 183 15.66 18.04 9.18
C ALA A 183 16.54 17.05 9.95
N THR A 184 16.69 17.25 11.26
CA THR A 184 17.54 16.41 12.12
C THR A 184 16.79 15.89 13.34
N THR A 185 17.32 14.82 13.92
CA THR A 185 16.80 14.23 15.17
C THR A 185 16.82 15.22 16.34
N ASP A 186 17.83 16.11 16.40
CA ASP A 186 17.89 17.15 17.42
C ASP A 186 16.78 18.19 17.23
N GLU A 187 16.49 18.59 15.98
CA GLU A 187 15.40 19.50 15.65
C GLU A 187 14.03 18.86 15.97
N LEU A 188 13.84 17.57 15.68
CA LEU A 188 12.62 16.86 16.05
C LEU A 188 12.42 16.83 17.56
N LYS A 189 13.47 16.50 18.32
CA LYS A 189 13.41 16.50 19.78
C LYS A 189 13.08 17.89 20.33
N ALA A 190 13.76 18.93 19.84
CA ALA A 190 13.51 20.32 20.24
C ALA A 190 12.07 20.78 19.89
N LEU A 191 11.52 20.36 18.74
CA LEU A 191 10.14 20.61 18.36
C LEU A 191 9.18 20.04 19.42
N MET A 192 9.36 18.77 19.80
CA MET A 192 8.52 18.10 20.78
C MET A 192 8.69 18.69 22.20
N GLU A 193 9.93 19.05 22.61
CA GLU A 193 10.22 19.73 23.85
C GLU A 193 9.58 21.14 23.94
N SER A 194 9.35 21.80 22.80
CA SER A 194 8.64 23.07 22.75
C SER A 194 7.13 22.96 23.00
N GLY A 195 6.61 21.74 23.15
CA GLY A 195 5.20 21.44 23.39
C GLY A 195 4.38 21.27 22.10
N GLN A 196 5.02 21.12 20.94
CA GLN A 196 4.33 20.78 19.71
C GLN A 196 4.15 19.26 19.62
N GLU A 197 2.91 18.81 19.51
CA GLU A 197 2.59 17.39 19.43
C GLU A 197 3.02 16.83 18.09
N VAL A 198 3.89 15.83 18.12
CA VAL A 198 4.17 14.94 16.98
C VAL A 198 3.59 13.59 17.34
N ALA A 199 2.66 13.08 16.52
CA ALA A 199 2.11 11.75 16.65
C ALA A 199 3.18 10.72 16.23
N PHE A 200 4.15 10.50 17.09
CA PHE A 200 5.29 9.64 16.82
C PHE A 200 4.92 8.17 17.05
N SER A 201 5.09 7.34 16.03
CA SER A 201 4.87 5.91 16.16
C SER A 201 6.11 5.22 16.72
N PHE A 202 5.95 4.56 17.87
CA PHE A 202 7.01 3.83 18.56
C PHE A 202 7.03 2.32 18.21
N GLY A 203 6.31 1.90 17.16
CA GLY A 203 6.37 0.54 16.65
C GLY A 203 7.72 0.22 16.02
N CYS A 204 8.18 -1.04 16.12
CA CYS A 204 9.50 -1.45 15.64
C CYS A 204 9.72 -1.22 14.14
N TYR A 205 8.69 -1.34 13.31
CA TYR A 205 8.77 -1.01 11.90
C TYR A 205 9.00 0.49 11.68
N HIS A 206 8.29 1.33 12.46
CA HIS A 206 8.32 2.78 12.30
C HIS A 206 9.63 3.42 12.71
N HIS A 207 10.31 2.84 13.70
CA HIS A 207 11.56 3.39 14.19
C HIS A 207 12.83 2.74 13.60
N TYR A 208 12.68 1.72 12.73
CA TYR A 208 13.83 1.00 12.18
C TYR A 208 14.85 1.93 11.52
N GLY A 209 14.39 2.91 10.74
CA GLY A 209 15.28 3.85 10.04
C GLY A 209 16.17 4.70 10.96
N PHE A 210 15.82 4.83 12.23
CA PHE A 210 16.65 5.58 13.18
C PHE A 210 17.90 4.81 13.60
N PHE A 211 17.94 3.49 13.45
CA PHE A 211 19.17 2.73 13.75
C PHE A 211 20.33 3.20 12.87
N ASP A 212 20.14 3.26 11.57
CA ASP A 212 21.16 3.75 10.62
C ASP A 212 21.49 5.23 10.86
N ALA A 213 20.47 6.05 11.19
CA ALA A 213 20.65 7.45 11.52
C ALA A 213 21.66 7.68 12.69
N PHE A 214 21.77 6.71 13.59
CA PHE A 214 22.72 6.70 14.69
C PHE A 214 23.95 5.78 14.42
N GLY A 215 24.07 5.23 13.21
CA GLY A 215 25.19 4.38 12.81
C GLY A 215 25.11 2.95 13.35
N GLY A 216 23.89 2.49 13.68
CA GLY A 216 23.62 1.13 14.11
C GLY A 216 23.28 0.22 12.94
N GLU A 217 23.59 -1.05 13.08
CA GLU A 217 23.31 -2.10 12.11
C GLU A 217 22.60 -3.26 12.80
N ILE A 218 21.53 -3.79 12.20
CA ILE A 218 20.79 -4.93 12.76
C ILE A 218 21.35 -6.26 12.25
N PHE A 219 21.66 -6.39 10.96
CA PHE A 219 22.17 -7.61 10.34
C PHE A 219 23.47 -7.34 9.61
N ASP A 220 24.45 -8.22 9.79
CA ASP A 220 25.64 -8.24 8.96
C ASP A 220 25.41 -8.97 7.61
N ASP A 221 26.42 -8.97 6.74
CA ASP A 221 26.38 -9.65 5.44
C ASP A 221 26.13 -11.17 5.56
N ASN A 222 26.38 -11.77 6.71
CA ASN A 222 26.13 -13.19 7.00
C ASN A 222 24.74 -13.44 7.59
N ARG A 223 23.89 -12.41 7.65
CA ARG A 223 22.55 -12.46 8.24
C ARG A 223 22.53 -12.74 9.75
N THR A 224 23.65 -12.45 10.42
CA THR A 224 23.75 -12.51 11.88
C THR A 224 23.25 -11.20 12.46
N VAL A 225 22.53 -11.25 13.58
CA VAL A 225 22.11 -10.03 14.28
C VAL A 225 23.31 -9.46 15.03
N VAL A 226 23.67 -8.21 14.69
CA VAL A 226 24.87 -7.51 15.20
C VAL A 226 24.53 -6.20 15.94
N ALA A 227 23.30 -6.05 16.35
CA ALA A 227 22.74 -4.81 16.91
C ALA A 227 23.48 -4.29 18.17
N ASP A 228 24.21 -5.15 18.88
CA ASP A 228 25.05 -4.81 20.02
C ASP A 228 26.51 -4.46 19.65
N GLN A 229 26.83 -4.46 18.36
CA GLN A 229 28.16 -4.03 17.88
C GLN A 229 28.21 -2.50 17.77
N GLY A 230 29.08 -1.88 18.54
CA GLY A 230 29.13 -0.42 18.67
C GLY A 230 27.98 0.14 19.52
N THR A 231 27.70 1.42 19.38
CA THR A 231 26.67 2.11 20.18
C THR A 231 25.46 2.55 19.37
N GLY A 232 25.49 2.46 18.04
CA GLY A 232 24.50 3.09 17.19
C GLY A 232 23.06 2.66 17.47
N VAL A 233 22.78 1.35 17.60
CA VAL A 233 21.42 0.86 17.96
C VAL A 233 21.05 1.29 19.38
N THR A 234 21.97 1.23 20.32
CA THR A 234 21.76 1.68 21.71
C THR A 234 21.45 3.18 21.77
N ASP A 235 22.19 4.00 21.02
CA ASP A 235 21.99 5.45 20.97
C ASP A 235 20.65 5.79 20.32
N ALA A 236 20.27 5.08 19.24
CA ALA A 236 18.96 5.22 18.62
C ALA A 236 17.82 4.88 19.59
N VAL A 237 17.92 3.75 20.31
CA VAL A 237 16.91 3.33 21.31
C VAL A 237 16.82 4.33 22.46
N SER A 238 17.96 4.88 22.88
CA SER A 238 17.99 5.93 23.92
C SER A 238 17.30 7.21 23.45
N TYR A 239 17.57 7.64 22.21
CA TYR A 239 16.89 8.78 21.58
C TYR A 239 15.38 8.57 21.48
N LEU A 240 14.95 7.39 21.02
CA LEU A 240 13.53 7.05 20.92
C LEU A 240 12.85 7.04 22.30
N ASN A 241 13.56 6.56 23.33
CA ASN A 241 13.08 6.67 24.71
C ASN A 241 12.91 8.13 25.15
N ASP A 242 13.84 9.02 24.82
CA ASP A 242 13.69 10.44 25.11
C ASP A 242 12.41 11.02 24.49
N LEU A 243 12.16 10.74 23.20
CA LEU A 243 10.92 11.17 22.52
C LEU A 243 9.68 10.58 23.19
N TYR A 244 9.75 9.30 23.59
CA TYR A 244 8.66 8.64 24.30
C TYR A 244 8.37 9.31 25.64
N GLN A 245 9.39 9.64 26.43
CA GLN A 245 9.21 10.32 27.73
C GLN A 245 8.66 11.75 27.56
N ILE A 246 9.04 12.47 26.50
CA ILE A 246 8.45 13.76 26.14
C ILE A 246 6.95 13.59 25.84
N SER A 247 6.59 12.63 24.99
CA SER A 247 5.19 12.34 24.66
C SER A 247 4.38 11.98 25.90
N LYS A 248 4.90 11.11 26.75
CA LYS A 248 4.27 10.66 28.00
C LYS A 248 4.07 11.82 28.98
N THR A 249 5.07 12.69 29.13
CA THR A 249 5.01 13.86 30.03
C THR A 249 3.96 14.86 29.59
N ASN A 250 3.77 15.03 28.27
CA ASN A 250 2.78 15.94 27.70
C ASN A 250 1.38 15.30 27.59
N GLY A 251 1.24 14.02 27.94
CA GLY A 251 -0.02 13.29 27.84
C GLY A 251 -0.45 13.00 26.40
N TRP A 252 0.49 13.01 25.45
CA TRP A 252 0.24 12.62 24.08
C TRP A 252 0.05 11.11 23.99
N THR A 253 -0.90 10.70 23.18
CA THR A 253 -1.22 9.28 23.01
C THR A 253 -0.01 8.54 22.42
N LYS A 254 0.33 7.39 23.01
CA LYS A 254 1.24 6.44 22.36
C LYS A 254 0.60 6.06 21.03
N ASN A 255 1.21 6.54 19.96
CA ASN A 255 0.69 6.29 18.63
C ASN A 255 1.24 4.95 18.15
N ASP A 256 0.37 4.02 17.88
CA ASP A 256 0.66 2.83 17.08
C ASP A 256 0.31 3.12 15.62
N ALA A 257 0.56 2.15 14.76
CA ALA A 257 0.34 2.29 13.31
C ALA A 257 -1.09 2.74 12.94
N ASP A 258 -2.06 2.50 13.83
CA ASP A 258 -3.48 2.81 13.61
C ASP A 258 -3.92 4.13 14.27
N GLY A 259 -3.03 4.79 15.01
CA GLY A 259 -3.31 6.00 15.78
C GLY A 259 -3.30 7.29 14.96
N LEU A 260 -4.14 7.41 13.93
CA LEU A 260 -4.13 8.58 13.02
C LEU A 260 -4.79 9.82 13.60
N ALA A 261 -5.71 9.68 14.57
CA ALA A 261 -6.59 10.73 15.07
C ALA A 261 -5.86 12.00 15.56
N PRO A 262 -4.72 11.94 16.29
CA PRO A 262 -4.04 13.17 16.70
C PRO A 262 -3.67 14.07 15.53
N PHE A 263 -3.23 13.49 14.41
CA PHE A 263 -2.83 14.22 13.22
C PHE A 263 -4.01 14.61 12.34
N THR A 264 -4.92 13.69 12.06
CA THR A 264 -6.10 13.94 11.21
C THR A 264 -7.11 14.91 11.84
N GLU A 265 -7.16 14.98 13.17
CA GLU A 265 -7.96 15.96 13.93
C GLU A 265 -7.25 17.31 14.11
N GLY A 266 -6.01 17.47 13.64
CA GLY A 266 -5.24 18.73 13.70
C GLY A 266 -4.70 19.07 15.10
N ARG A 267 -4.61 18.09 16.02
CA ARG A 267 -3.97 18.26 17.33
C ARG A 267 -2.46 18.16 17.21
N ALA A 268 -1.98 17.10 16.56
CA ALA A 268 -0.57 16.95 16.24
C ALA A 268 -0.20 17.73 14.96
N VAL A 269 0.94 18.39 14.98
CA VAL A 269 1.47 19.14 13.82
C VAL A 269 2.08 18.23 12.78
N ALA A 270 2.48 17.02 13.18
CA ALA A 270 3.11 16.02 12.34
C ALA A 270 2.84 14.59 12.87
N ILE A 271 3.11 13.61 12.01
CA ILE A 271 3.07 12.18 12.34
C ILE A 271 4.20 11.44 11.62
N THR A 272 4.83 10.47 12.31
CA THR A 272 5.71 9.47 11.66
C THR A 272 4.90 8.23 11.38
N ASN A 273 4.58 7.97 10.11
CA ASN A 273 3.81 6.80 9.71
C ASN A 273 4.04 6.48 8.23
N GLY A 274 3.51 5.36 7.79
CA GLY A 274 3.66 4.93 6.41
C GLY A 274 2.68 5.60 5.43
N ASN A 275 2.96 5.41 4.16
CA ASN A 275 2.15 5.95 3.07
C ASN A 275 0.80 5.24 2.89
N TRP A 276 0.56 4.11 3.54
CA TRP A 276 -0.77 3.46 3.58
C TRP A 276 -1.88 4.33 4.17
N ALA A 277 -1.53 5.34 4.98
CA ALA A 277 -2.48 6.30 5.53
C ALA A 277 -2.60 7.60 4.71
N LEU A 278 -1.94 7.73 3.56
CA LEU A 278 -1.92 8.96 2.78
C LEU A 278 -3.32 9.40 2.33
N GLY A 279 -4.17 8.44 1.91
CA GLY A 279 -5.54 8.75 1.52
C GLY A 279 -6.34 9.39 2.67
N ASP A 280 -6.19 8.86 3.88
CA ASP A 280 -6.85 9.40 5.07
C ASP A 280 -6.32 10.78 5.44
N TYR A 281 -5.00 11.01 5.32
CA TYR A 281 -4.38 12.33 5.55
C TYR A 281 -4.86 13.37 4.53
N LYS A 282 -4.93 13.00 3.25
CA LYS A 282 -5.45 13.88 2.19
C LYS A 282 -6.91 14.28 2.45
N ASN A 283 -7.72 13.33 2.87
CA ASN A 283 -9.12 13.58 3.22
C ASN A 283 -9.26 14.53 4.41
N ALA A 284 -8.36 14.44 5.38
CA ALA A 284 -8.42 15.26 6.59
C ALA A 284 -7.80 16.66 6.44
N LEU A 285 -6.65 16.77 5.76
CA LEU A 285 -5.85 17.99 5.73
C LEU A 285 -5.85 18.70 4.37
N GLY A 286 -6.24 18.01 3.28
CA GLY A 286 -6.26 18.61 1.95
C GLY A 286 -4.92 19.23 1.55
N ASP A 287 -4.96 20.49 1.12
CA ASP A 287 -3.79 21.23 0.65
C ASP A 287 -2.76 21.55 1.76
N ASP A 288 -3.11 21.43 3.04
CA ASP A 288 -2.18 21.66 4.15
C ASP A 288 -1.25 20.46 4.41
N LEU A 289 -1.54 19.31 3.83
CA LEU A 289 -0.69 18.12 3.95
C LEU A 289 0.63 18.30 3.20
N ALA A 290 1.71 17.84 3.83
CA ALA A 290 3.03 17.73 3.20
C ALA A 290 3.79 16.51 3.75
N VAL A 291 4.84 16.10 3.04
CA VAL A 291 5.70 14.97 3.38
C VAL A 291 7.17 15.36 3.30
N ALA A 292 7.97 14.78 4.18
CA ALA A 292 9.43 14.91 4.20
C ALA A 292 10.07 13.55 4.54
N PRO A 293 11.37 13.36 4.26
CA PRO A 293 12.15 12.28 4.83
C PRO A 293 12.08 12.27 6.37
N LEU A 294 12.30 11.12 6.99
CA LEU A 294 12.54 11.08 8.42
C LEU A 294 13.77 11.92 8.77
N PRO A 295 13.78 12.61 9.93
CA PRO A 295 14.91 13.44 10.34
C PRO A 295 16.21 12.66 10.42
N ALA A 296 17.29 13.22 9.85
CA ALA A 296 18.62 12.61 9.86
C ALA A 296 19.23 12.65 11.26
N GLY A 297 19.95 11.59 11.61
CA GLY A 297 20.69 11.51 12.87
C GLY A 297 22.16 11.93 12.73
N PRO A 298 22.95 11.76 13.80
CA PRO A 298 24.36 12.17 13.82
C PRO A 298 25.23 11.37 12.86
N ALA A 299 24.83 10.16 12.47
CA ALA A 299 25.60 9.33 11.54
C ALA A 299 25.15 9.49 10.06
N GLY A 300 23.96 10.03 9.82
CA GLY A 300 23.46 10.22 8.46
C GLY A 300 21.94 10.21 8.37
N PRO A 301 21.39 10.01 7.16
CA PRO A 301 19.94 9.90 6.94
C PRO A 301 19.31 8.77 7.75
N ALA A 302 18.07 8.96 8.18
CA ALA A 302 17.27 7.83 8.63
C ALA A 302 16.82 7.00 7.42
N THR A 303 16.96 5.68 7.51
CA THR A 303 16.71 4.75 6.40
C THR A 303 15.55 3.80 6.72
N PRO A 304 14.29 4.25 6.60
CA PRO A 304 13.15 3.39 6.88
C PRO A 304 13.16 2.15 5.97
N MET A 305 12.65 1.03 6.47
CA MET A 305 12.47 -0.17 5.65
C MET A 305 11.48 0.12 4.51
N LEU A 306 11.95 -0.04 3.27
CA LEU A 306 11.08 -0.04 2.10
C LEU A 306 10.51 -1.43 1.90
N GLY A 307 9.23 -1.59 2.17
CA GLY A 307 8.48 -2.81 1.97
C GLY A 307 7.77 -2.84 0.61
N VAL A 308 7.34 -4.03 0.23
CA VAL A 308 6.48 -4.25 -0.93
C VAL A 308 5.23 -4.97 -0.45
N ASP A 309 4.06 -4.38 -0.73
CA ASP A 309 2.81 -5.13 -0.61
C ASP A 309 2.62 -5.96 -1.86
N GLY A 310 2.08 -7.15 -1.69
CA GLY A 310 1.81 -8.03 -2.82
C GLY A 310 0.85 -9.16 -2.52
N PHE A 311 0.39 -9.78 -3.58
CA PHE A 311 -0.54 -10.90 -3.53
C PHE A 311 0.24 -12.21 -3.42
N TYR A 312 0.05 -12.92 -2.32
CA TYR A 312 0.60 -14.23 -2.05
C TYR A 312 -0.43 -15.32 -2.35
N PHE A 313 0.06 -16.51 -2.73
CA PHE A 313 -0.78 -17.61 -3.17
C PHE A 313 -0.65 -18.80 -2.23
N ASN A 314 -1.79 -19.44 -1.93
CA ASN A 314 -1.84 -20.64 -1.12
C ASN A 314 -1.30 -21.84 -1.91
N PRO A 315 -0.29 -22.55 -1.41
CA PRO A 315 0.26 -23.72 -2.10
C PRO A 315 -0.74 -24.89 -2.22
N ASN A 316 -1.78 -24.91 -1.37
CA ASN A 316 -2.82 -25.93 -1.39
C ASN A 316 -4.02 -25.55 -2.30
N SER A 317 -4.05 -24.34 -2.85
CA SER A 317 -5.14 -23.90 -3.72
C SER A 317 -5.13 -24.67 -5.06
N THR A 318 -6.31 -25.11 -5.47
CA THR A 318 -6.55 -25.67 -6.82
C THR A 318 -6.88 -24.58 -7.86
N ASN A 319 -7.00 -23.32 -7.43
CA ASN A 319 -7.41 -22.18 -8.24
C ASN A 319 -6.27 -21.17 -8.46
N GLN A 320 -5.00 -21.59 -8.36
CA GLN A 320 -3.84 -20.69 -8.43
C GLN A 320 -3.78 -19.87 -9.73
N GLU A 321 -4.17 -20.45 -10.90
CA GLU A 321 -4.23 -19.71 -12.16
C GLU A 321 -5.31 -18.61 -12.11
N ALA A 322 -6.50 -18.92 -11.62
CA ALA A 322 -7.58 -17.96 -11.47
C ALA A 322 -7.22 -16.84 -10.45
N ALA A 323 -6.59 -17.20 -9.34
CA ALA A 323 -6.09 -16.25 -8.35
C ALA A 323 -5.01 -15.35 -8.94
N LEU A 324 -4.10 -15.89 -9.77
CA LEU A 324 -3.09 -15.10 -10.47
C LEU A 324 -3.72 -14.11 -11.45
N ASP A 325 -4.70 -14.52 -12.25
CA ASP A 325 -5.38 -13.63 -13.19
C ASP A 325 -6.07 -12.47 -12.44
N VAL A 326 -6.71 -12.74 -11.30
CA VAL A 326 -7.29 -11.70 -10.43
C VAL A 326 -6.20 -10.79 -9.85
N ALA A 327 -5.09 -11.34 -9.35
CA ALA A 327 -3.98 -10.55 -8.82
C ALA A 327 -3.36 -9.64 -9.89
N LEU A 328 -3.15 -10.15 -11.11
CA LEU A 328 -2.64 -9.36 -12.25
C LEU A 328 -3.61 -8.27 -12.68
N TYR A 329 -4.93 -8.51 -12.59
CA TYR A 329 -5.94 -7.49 -12.82
C TYR A 329 -5.85 -6.37 -11.75
N LEU A 330 -5.80 -6.75 -10.47
CA LEU A 330 -5.72 -5.81 -9.34
C LEU A 330 -4.38 -5.06 -9.28
N THR A 331 -3.36 -5.49 -10.03
CA THR A 331 -2.03 -4.85 -10.12
C THR A 331 -1.71 -4.29 -11.50
N ASN A 332 -2.67 -4.23 -12.43
CA ASN A 332 -2.45 -3.59 -13.73
C ASN A 332 -2.30 -2.06 -13.59
N ALA A 333 -1.91 -1.38 -14.66
CA ALA A 333 -1.64 0.06 -14.63
C ALA A 333 -2.85 0.90 -14.20
N GLU A 334 -4.06 0.52 -14.62
CA GLU A 334 -5.29 1.21 -14.22
C GLU A 334 -5.57 1.02 -12.74
N SER A 335 -5.48 -0.22 -12.24
CA SER A 335 -5.71 -0.54 -10.82
C SER A 335 -4.69 0.15 -9.92
N GLN A 336 -3.41 0.13 -10.27
CA GLN A 336 -2.39 0.85 -9.49
C GLN A 336 -2.56 2.38 -9.58
N THR A 337 -3.08 2.91 -10.68
CA THR A 337 -3.43 4.34 -10.77
C THR A 337 -4.56 4.69 -9.80
N ILE A 338 -5.57 3.83 -9.66
CA ILE A 338 -6.67 4.02 -8.71
C ILE A 338 -6.15 3.94 -7.28
N MET A 339 -5.39 2.90 -6.93
CA MET A 339 -4.80 2.76 -5.59
C MET A 339 -3.87 3.93 -5.25
N MET A 340 -3.09 4.42 -6.21
CA MET A 340 -2.25 5.61 -6.04
C MET A 340 -3.09 6.86 -5.72
N ASN A 341 -4.13 7.12 -6.50
CA ASN A 341 -4.91 8.36 -6.37
C ASN A 341 -5.82 8.37 -5.15
N GLU A 342 -6.41 7.23 -4.81
CA GLU A 342 -7.43 7.11 -3.75
C GLU A 342 -6.83 6.71 -2.41
N ALA A 343 -5.85 5.80 -2.41
CA ALA A 343 -5.25 5.27 -1.19
C ALA A 343 -3.82 5.78 -0.92
N GLY A 344 -3.16 6.39 -1.91
CA GLY A 344 -1.79 6.91 -1.73
C GLY A 344 -0.70 5.86 -1.90
N HIS A 345 -1.00 4.75 -2.55
CA HIS A 345 -0.01 3.72 -2.85
C HIS A 345 1.06 4.24 -3.80
N VAL A 346 2.32 3.90 -3.56
CA VAL A 346 3.40 4.16 -4.49
C VAL A 346 3.48 3.01 -5.48
N PRO A 347 3.18 3.23 -6.78
CA PRO A 347 3.05 2.14 -7.73
C PRO A 347 4.40 1.45 -7.98
N VAL A 348 4.36 0.14 -8.17
CA VAL A 348 5.52 -0.65 -8.63
C VAL A 348 5.60 -0.74 -10.15
N ARG A 349 4.60 -0.20 -10.89
CA ARG A 349 4.60 -0.22 -12.34
C ARG A 349 5.28 1.01 -12.92
N THR A 350 6.09 0.80 -13.96
CA THR A 350 6.81 1.85 -14.67
C THR A 350 5.97 2.60 -15.70
N ASP A 351 4.80 2.05 -16.05
CA ASP A 351 3.82 2.64 -16.97
C ASP A 351 2.71 3.43 -16.25
N VAL A 352 2.74 3.53 -14.93
CA VAL A 352 1.91 4.45 -14.14
C VAL A 352 2.63 5.78 -13.99
N THR A 353 1.97 6.87 -14.40
CA THR A 353 2.54 8.22 -14.27
C THR A 353 2.16 8.82 -12.92
N ILE A 354 3.16 9.16 -12.10
CA ILE A 354 2.97 9.86 -10.83
C ILE A 354 2.75 11.35 -11.12
N THR A 355 1.56 11.85 -10.80
CA THR A 355 1.18 13.27 -10.97
C THR A 355 0.93 13.97 -9.63
N ASP A 356 0.71 13.22 -8.56
CA ASP A 356 0.48 13.74 -7.22
C ASP A 356 1.82 14.18 -6.59
N PRO A 357 1.96 15.45 -6.18
CA PRO A 357 3.20 15.94 -5.57
C PRO A 357 3.51 15.27 -4.22
N LEU A 358 2.51 14.74 -3.50
CA LEU A 358 2.74 14.00 -2.25
C LEU A 358 3.34 12.62 -2.54
N ILE A 359 2.85 11.92 -3.57
CA ILE A 359 3.43 10.64 -4.01
C ILE A 359 4.85 10.87 -4.54
N GLN A 360 5.06 11.95 -5.33
CA GLN A 360 6.41 12.28 -5.79
C GLN A 360 7.33 12.61 -4.60
N GLY A 361 6.84 13.35 -3.62
CA GLY A 361 7.60 13.65 -2.39
C GLY A 361 7.95 12.40 -1.58
N LEU A 362 7.07 11.38 -1.56
CA LEU A 362 7.38 10.06 -0.98
C LEU A 362 8.50 9.35 -1.73
N VAL A 363 8.41 9.30 -3.07
CA VAL A 363 9.46 8.68 -3.90
C VAL A 363 10.80 9.40 -3.68
N ASP A 364 10.79 10.72 -3.58
CA ASP A 364 11.99 11.52 -3.28
C ASP A 364 12.53 11.22 -1.86
N ALA A 365 11.64 11.06 -0.87
CA ALA A 365 12.01 10.67 0.49
C ALA A 365 12.61 9.25 0.53
N PHE A 366 12.03 8.30 -0.18
CA PHE A 366 12.57 6.92 -0.29
C PHE A 366 13.93 6.91 -0.97
N ASN A 367 14.12 7.68 -2.04
CA ASN A 367 15.40 7.81 -2.73
C ASN A 367 16.50 8.48 -1.86
N THR A 368 16.11 9.25 -0.83
CA THR A 368 17.05 9.92 0.06
C THR A 368 17.67 8.96 1.08
N GLY A 369 16.92 7.95 1.52
CA GLY A 369 17.42 7.11 2.58
C GLY A 369 16.70 5.78 2.83
N ALA A 370 15.62 5.44 2.10
CA ALA A 370 14.94 4.18 2.36
C ALA A 370 15.83 2.98 1.97
N THR A 371 15.90 1.99 2.86
CA THR A 371 16.62 0.73 2.62
C THR A 371 15.61 -0.36 2.28
N ILE A 372 15.87 -1.10 1.19
CA ILE A 372 15.03 -2.26 0.83
C ILE A 372 14.98 -3.20 2.04
N ARG A 373 13.77 -3.57 2.45
CA ARG A 373 13.56 -4.53 3.53
C ARG A 373 14.33 -5.82 3.22
N PRO A 374 15.17 -6.31 4.14
CA PRO A 374 15.91 -7.54 3.93
C PRO A 374 14.96 -8.71 3.62
N GLN A 375 15.03 -9.26 2.41
CA GLN A 375 14.27 -10.45 2.01
C GLN A 375 15.02 -11.71 2.49
N VAL A 376 15.07 -11.87 3.81
CA VAL A 376 15.75 -12.97 4.48
C VAL A 376 14.83 -13.55 5.55
N ALA A 377 14.85 -14.86 5.72
CA ALA A 377 14.04 -15.48 6.77
C ALA A 377 14.47 -15.04 8.16
N GLU A 378 15.71 -14.58 8.30
CA GLU A 378 16.25 -14.02 9.54
C GLU A 378 15.57 -12.73 9.97
N LEU A 379 14.85 -12.02 9.08
CA LEU A 379 14.07 -10.84 9.44
C LEU A 379 13.04 -11.13 10.55
N GLY A 380 12.51 -12.35 10.63
CA GLY A 380 11.67 -12.78 11.74
C GLY A 380 12.33 -12.68 13.11
N LYS A 381 13.67 -12.74 13.19
CA LYS A 381 14.41 -12.53 14.43
C LYS A 381 14.33 -11.07 14.89
N TYR A 382 14.31 -10.11 13.95
CA TYR A 382 14.08 -8.70 14.26
C TYR A 382 12.69 -8.50 14.86
N TRP A 383 11.65 -8.96 14.17
CA TRP A 383 10.28 -8.82 14.67
C TRP A 383 10.09 -9.46 16.04
N THR A 384 10.66 -10.61 16.27
CA THR A 384 10.51 -11.33 17.54
C THR A 384 11.24 -10.66 18.70
N ASN A 385 12.44 -10.09 18.46
CA ASN A 385 13.33 -9.69 19.54
C ASN A 385 13.46 -8.17 19.71
N PHE A 386 13.19 -7.37 18.66
CA PHE A 386 13.39 -5.92 18.70
C PHE A 386 12.08 -5.11 18.72
N CYS A 387 10.89 -5.75 18.70
CA CYS A 387 9.61 -5.09 18.82
C CYS A 387 9.13 -4.89 20.27
N GLY A 388 9.84 -5.44 21.26
CA GLY A 388 9.53 -5.31 22.69
C GLY A 388 10.08 -4.05 23.35
N THR A 389 10.05 -2.90 22.68
CA THR A 389 10.61 -1.63 23.18
C THR A 389 9.94 -1.08 24.44
N ASP A 390 8.77 -1.57 24.80
CA ASP A 390 8.10 -1.22 26.07
C ASP A 390 8.96 -1.55 27.31
N GLN A 391 9.89 -2.50 27.21
CA GLN A 391 10.85 -2.78 28.28
C GLN A 391 11.76 -1.58 28.57
N VAL A 392 12.14 -0.82 27.54
CA VAL A 392 12.92 0.42 27.69
C VAL A 392 11.99 1.58 28.05
N PHE A 393 10.93 1.79 27.28
CA PHE A 393 10.09 2.97 27.35
C PHE A 393 9.21 3.03 28.60
N GLU A 394 8.65 1.90 29.00
CA GLU A 394 7.73 1.81 30.14
C GLU A 394 8.39 1.23 31.40
N ALA A 395 9.15 0.14 31.24
CA ALA A 395 9.75 -0.54 32.38
C ALA A 395 11.10 0.06 32.82
N GLY A 396 11.72 0.92 31.97
CA GLY A 396 12.95 1.63 32.28
C GLY A 396 14.22 0.75 32.23
N THR A 397 14.18 -0.36 31.50
CA THR A 397 15.39 -1.15 31.21
C THR A 397 16.39 -0.28 30.44
N PRO A 398 17.67 -0.23 30.86
CA PRO A 398 18.67 0.51 30.06
C PRO A 398 18.75 0.04 28.62
N ALA A 399 18.84 0.97 27.65
CA ALA A 399 18.88 0.66 26.23
C ALA A 399 19.98 -0.33 25.88
N GLU A 400 21.19 -0.16 26.45
CA GLU A 400 22.33 -1.06 26.23
C GLU A 400 22.02 -2.50 26.68
N GLU A 401 21.41 -2.67 27.85
CA GLU A 401 21.03 -4.00 28.39
C GLU A 401 19.96 -4.65 27.50
N TRP A 402 18.98 -3.86 27.06
CA TRP A 402 17.91 -4.36 26.20
C TRP A 402 18.45 -4.78 24.82
N VAL A 403 19.26 -3.93 24.14
CA VAL A 403 19.86 -4.23 22.83
C VAL A 403 20.71 -5.50 22.91
N LYS A 404 21.55 -5.63 23.93
CA LYS A 404 22.36 -6.82 24.15
C LYS A 404 21.51 -8.08 24.32
N THR A 405 20.47 -8.00 25.17
CA THR A 405 19.58 -9.14 25.42
C THR A 405 18.81 -9.55 24.16
N ALA A 406 18.32 -8.58 23.38
CA ALA A 406 17.63 -8.82 22.12
C ALA A 406 18.56 -9.47 21.07
N THR A 407 19.81 -8.99 20.97
CA THR A 407 20.83 -9.57 20.06
C THR A 407 21.17 -11.00 20.44
N GLU A 408 21.44 -11.26 21.73
CA GLU A 408 21.71 -12.62 22.23
C GLU A 408 20.54 -13.59 21.99
N ALA A 409 19.30 -13.11 22.16
CA ALA A 409 18.10 -13.91 21.93
C ALA A 409 17.89 -14.22 20.44
N ALA A 410 18.13 -13.24 19.57
CA ALA A 410 18.01 -13.40 18.12
C ALA A 410 19.02 -14.38 17.52
N ASN A 411 20.19 -14.54 18.13
CA ASN A 411 21.26 -15.39 17.65
C ASN A 411 21.26 -16.81 18.25
N LYS A 412 20.29 -17.15 19.10
CA LYS A 412 20.05 -18.52 19.59
C LYS A 412 19.23 -19.34 18.61
#